data_9a603979ae5acca0dd0f071861a9f79f
#
_entry.id   9a603979ae5acca0dd0f071861a9f79f
#
_cell.length_a   1.000
_cell.length_b   1.000
_cell.length_c   1.000
_cell.angle_alpha   90.00
_cell.angle_beta   90.00
_cell.angle_gamma   90.00
#
_symmetry.space_group_name_H-M   'P 1'
#
loop_
_entity.id
_entity.type
_entity.pdbx_description
1 polymer ?
#
loop_
_entity_poly.entity_id
_entity_poly.type
_entity_poly.pdbx_seq_one_letter_code
_entity_poly.pdbx_strand_id
1 'polypeptide(L)'
;MKPNLAILAFFITSAVLADGPKDNLADNVRPIPPPGVQVPDADKTRLTEGLAKLRSAIDEATKAQSKHPLLADLLPDVEVYHKAVDWALRYNEIHKLAEVKAADQALAEGLKRAEALKEGKAPWTQQKGLVVRAYRSKIDGSVQPYGLVIPDSYVGAPVRTDIWCHGRGETLSELAFVDQRAKQVGNVQPKDAIVLHPYGRYCCANKFAGEIDALEALEHAKKFYAIDDDRIVMRGFSMGGAAAWQFAVHYADLWCAANPGAGFAETAEFLGGFQSEDVSTASWYQKKLWHWYDATDNALNLQMCPTIAYSGEIDKQKQAAD
;
A
#
# COMPACT_ATOMS: atom_id res chain seq x y z
N MET A 1 -40.06 -26.51 -60.57
CA MET A 1 -40.03 -26.48 -59.07
C MET A 1 -38.61 -26.78 -58.64
N LYS A 2 -37.89 -25.76 -58.14
CA LYS A 2 -36.55 -25.93 -57.55
C LYS A 2 -36.72 -25.95 -56.00
N PRO A 3 -36.12 -26.87 -55.26
CA PRO A 3 -36.22 -26.86 -53.81
C PRO A 3 -35.25 -25.80 -53.22
N ASN A 4 -35.79 -24.92 -52.42
CA ASN A 4 -35.00 -24.00 -51.60
C ASN A 4 -34.35 -24.79 -50.44
N LEU A 5 -33.03 -24.84 -50.46
CA LEU A 5 -32.22 -25.38 -49.41
C LEU A 5 -32.01 -24.25 -48.36
N ALA A 6 -32.75 -24.32 -47.23
CA ALA A 6 -32.51 -23.44 -46.10
C ALA A 6 -31.26 -23.93 -45.35
N ILE A 7 -30.18 -23.15 -45.43
CA ILE A 7 -28.97 -23.38 -44.64
C ILE A 7 -29.26 -22.84 -43.22
N LEU A 8 -29.50 -23.75 -42.29
CA LEU A 8 -29.59 -23.45 -40.85
C LEU A 8 -28.18 -23.26 -40.35
N ALA A 9 -27.77 -21.98 -40.21
CA ALA A 9 -26.50 -21.64 -39.58
C ALA A 9 -26.65 -21.86 -38.05
N PHE A 10 -26.05 -22.93 -37.53
CA PHE A 10 -25.84 -23.11 -36.09
C PHE A 10 -24.77 -22.12 -35.65
N PHE A 11 -25.16 -21.02 -35.03
CA PHE A 11 -24.26 -20.24 -34.20
C PHE A 11 -23.97 -21.06 -32.93
N ILE A 12 -22.85 -21.78 -32.94
CA ILE A 12 -22.25 -22.26 -31.70
C ILE A 12 -21.71 -21.02 -31.00
N THR A 13 -22.50 -20.44 -30.11
CA THR A 13 -21.98 -19.53 -29.11
C THR A 13 -21.10 -20.34 -28.19
N SER A 14 -19.78 -20.37 -28.48
CA SER A 14 -18.80 -20.76 -27.48
C SER A 14 -19.02 -19.81 -26.33
N ALA A 15 -19.65 -20.27 -25.24
CA ALA A 15 -19.60 -19.58 -23.96
C ALA A 15 -18.09 -19.50 -23.61
N VAL A 16 -17.48 -18.36 -23.89
CA VAL A 16 -16.16 -18.06 -23.34
C VAL A 16 -16.41 -17.93 -21.86
N LEU A 17 -16.09 -18.97 -21.10
CA LEU A 17 -16.03 -18.89 -19.65
C LEU A 17 -14.91 -17.90 -19.35
N ALA A 18 -15.28 -16.67 -19.05
CA ALA A 18 -14.35 -15.59 -18.75
C ALA A 18 -13.66 -15.83 -17.40
N ASP A 19 -14.31 -16.59 -16.53
CA ASP A 19 -13.90 -16.91 -15.17
C ASP A 19 -13.86 -18.43 -14.99
N GLY A 20 -13.12 -18.91 -14.01
CA GLY A 20 -13.15 -20.31 -13.63
C GLY A 20 -14.55 -20.72 -13.14
N PRO A 21 -14.96 -22.00 -13.26
CA PRO A 21 -16.29 -22.46 -12.88
C PRO A 21 -16.64 -22.17 -11.40
N LYS A 22 -15.63 -21.90 -10.56
CA LYS A 22 -15.76 -21.62 -9.13
C LYS A 22 -15.84 -20.14 -8.80
N ASP A 23 -15.41 -19.26 -9.70
CA ASP A 23 -15.25 -17.82 -9.42
C ASP A 23 -16.59 -17.08 -9.45
N ASN A 24 -17.60 -17.63 -10.10
CA ASN A 24 -18.96 -17.08 -10.16
C ASN A 24 -19.85 -17.44 -8.96
N LEU A 25 -19.32 -18.20 -8.00
CA LEU A 25 -20.02 -18.59 -6.80
C LEU A 25 -19.36 -17.92 -5.60
N ALA A 26 -19.98 -16.84 -5.08
CA ALA A 26 -19.43 -16.06 -3.97
C ALA A 26 -19.06 -16.91 -2.75
N ASP A 27 -19.80 -17.97 -2.47
CA ASP A 27 -19.53 -18.89 -1.35
C ASP A 27 -18.24 -19.71 -1.53
N ASN A 28 -17.71 -19.80 -2.76
CA ASN A 28 -16.46 -20.50 -3.05
C ASN A 28 -15.23 -19.58 -2.95
N VAL A 29 -15.44 -18.27 -2.84
CA VAL A 29 -14.36 -17.29 -2.78
C VAL A 29 -14.14 -16.88 -1.33
N ARG A 30 -12.95 -17.13 -0.82
CA ARG A 30 -12.57 -16.68 0.52
C ARG A 30 -12.47 -15.15 0.54
N PRO A 31 -13.22 -14.45 1.43
CA PRO A 31 -13.11 -13.00 1.52
C PRO A 31 -11.72 -12.57 1.96
N ILE A 32 -11.18 -11.55 1.27
CA ILE A 32 -9.92 -10.89 1.59
C ILE A 32 -10.16 -9.37 1.55
N PRO A 33 -10.04 -8.67 2.68
CA PRO A 33 -9.69 -9.16 4.03
C PRO A 33 -10.74 -10.09 4.63
N PRO A 34 -10.37 -10.94 5.61
CA PRO A 34 -11.34 -11.74 6.35
C PRO A 34 -12.25 -10.80 7.16
N PRO A 35 -13.49 -11.23 7.50
CA PRO A 35 -14.36 -10.43 8.35
C PRO A 35 -13.70 -10.09 9.70
N GLY A 36 -13.93 -8.86 10.17
CA GLY A 36 -13.48 -8.42 11.49
C GLY A 36 -14.26 -9.07 12.64
N VAL A 37 -13.80 -8.81 13.85
CA VAL A 37 -14.45 -9.26 15.07
C VAL A 37 -15.64 -8.38 15.43
N GLN A 38 -16.58 -8.92 16.21
CA GLN A 38 -17.68 -8.14 16.77
C GLN A 38 -17.13 -7.13 17.79
N VAL A 39 -17.20 -5.85 17.45
CA VAL A 39 -16.87 -4.75 18.37
C VAL A 39 -18.06 -4.54 19.32
N PRO A 40 -17.84 -4.43 20.65
CA PRO A 40 -18.92 -4.12 21.60
C PRO A 40 -19.64 -2.82 21.27
N ASP A 41 -20.96 -2.78 21.46
CA ASP A 41 -21.78 -1.61 21.09
C ASP A 41 -21.36 -0.33 21.80
N ALA A 42 -20.94 -0.44 23.06
CA ALA A 42 -20.40 0.70 23.81
C ALA A 42 -19.13 1.28 23.15
N ASP A 43 -18.26 0.42 22.61
CA ASP A 43 -17.06 0.84 21.90
C ASP A 43 -17.40 1.45 20.54
N LYS A 44 -18.35 0.86 19.80
CA LYS A 44 -18.84 1.44 18.52
C LYS A 44 -19.42 2.84 18.74
N THR A 45 -20.24 3.02 19.77
CA THR A 45 -20.83 4.33 20.11
C THR A 45 -19.74 5.33 20.40
N ARG A 46 -18.80 4.99 21.29
CA ARG A 46 -17.68 5.86 21.67
C ARG A 46 -16.81 6.25 20.45
N LEU A 47 -16.45 5.29 19.61
CA LEU A 47 -15.65 5.55 18.41
C LEU A 47 -16.40 6.41 17.40
N THR A 48 -17.72 6.18 17.22
CA THR A 48 -18.57 7.02 16.36
C THR A 48 -18.65 8.47 16.85
N GLU A 49 -18.79 8.68 18.15
CA GLU A 49 -18.73 10.02 18.75
C GLU A 49 -17.36 10.67 18.56
N GLY A 50 -16.28 9.88 18.71
CA GLY A 50 -14.91 10.32 18.45
C GLY A 50 -14.70 10.74 16.99
N LEU A 51 -15.23 9.97 16.03
CA LEU A 51 -15.23 10.32 14.61
C LEU A 51 -15.94 11.63 14.32
N ALA A 52 -17.13 11.85 14.91
CA ALA A 52 -17.88 13.09 14.75
C ALA A 52 -17.10 14.30 15.29
N LYS A 53 -16.44 14.15 16.44
CA LYS A 53 -15.58 15.20 17.03
C LYS A 53 -14.39 15.50 16.12
N LEU A 54 -13.70 14.45 15.62
CA LEU A 54 -12.55 14.64 14.74
C LEU A 54 -12.97 15.26 13.41
N ARG A 55 -14.13 14.89 12.85
CA ARG A 55 -14.67 15.51 11.63
C ARG A 55 -14.88 17.01 11.83
N SER A 56 -15.51 17.42 12.92
CA SER A 56 -15.69 18.83 13.26
C SER A 56 -14.35 19.57 13.36
N ALA A 57 -13.36 18.98 14.01
CA ALA A 57 -12.03 19.58 14.14
C ALA A 57 -11.30 19.71 12.79
N ILE A 58 -11.46 18.72 11.90
CA ILE A 58 -10.94 18.77 10.51
C ILE A 58 -11.59 19.92 9.73
N ASP A 59 -12.92 20.09 9.84
CA ASP A 59 -13.64 21.14 9.14
C ASP A 59 -13.22 22.54 9.63
N GLU A 60 -12.95 22.69 10.94
CA GLU A 60 -12.40 23.92 11.52
C GLU A 60 -10.96 24.18 11.05
N ALA A 61 -10.10 23.16 11.05
CA ALA A 61 -8.73 23.25 10.54
C ALA A 61 -8.72 23.65 9.06
N THR A 62 -9.60 23.04 8.24
CA THR A 62 -9.76 23.39 6.82
C THR A 62 -10.11 24.85 6.61
N LYS A 63 -11.06 25.39 7.41
CA LYS A 63 -11.40 26.81 7.37
C LYS A 63 -10.24 27.72 7.78
N ALA A 64 -9.47 27.33 8.78
CA ALA A 64 -8.30 28.06 9.23
C ALA A 64 -7.18 28.09 8.19
N GLN A 65 -7.02 27.02 7.41
CA GLN A 65 -6.01 26.90 6.34
C GLN A 65 -6.19 27.88 5.18
N SER A 66 -7.42 28.39 4.95
CA SER A 66 -7.62 29.44 3.96
C SER A 66 -6.72 30.67 4.22
N LYS A 67 -6.24 30.81 5.45
CA LYS A 67 -5.29 31.86 5.89
C LYS A 67 -3.81 31.40 5.80
N HIS A 68 -3.56 30.10 5.63
CA HIS A 68 -2.22 29.50 5.63
C HIS A 68 -2.09 28.43 4.53
N PRO A 69 -2.03 28.83 3.25
CA PRO A 69 -2.03 27.88 2.10
C PRO A 69 -0.96 26.82 2.16
N LEU A 70 0.22 27.12 2.77
CA LEU A 70 1.32 26.17 2.92
C LEU A 70 0.97 24.97 3.80
N LEU A 71 -0.09 25.06 4.60
CA LEU A 71 -0.56 23.97 5.46
C LEU A 71 -1.61 23.07 4.78
N ALA A 72 -2.07 23.41 3.58
CA ALA A 72 -3.06 22.63 2.85
C ALA A 72 -2.58 21.19 2.56
N ASP A 73 -1.30 21.03 2.23
CA ASP A 73 -0.67 19.73 2.02
C ASP A 73 -0.53 18.89 3.30
N LEU A 74 -0.81 19.47 4.47
CA LEU A 74 -0.73 18.79 5.78
C LEU A 74 -2.10 18.34 6.31
N LEU A 75 -3.20 18.75 5.68
CA LEU A 75 -4.53 18.32 6.08
C LEU A 75 -4.70 16.79 5.98
N PRO A 76 -4.18 16.10 4.95
CA PRO A 76 -4.21 14.65 4.90
C PRO A 76 -3.58 13.95 6.11
N ASP A 77 -2.58 14.57 6.76
CA ASP A 77 -1.95 14.04 7.98
C ASP A 77 -2.89 14.01 9.20
N VAL A 78 -4.02 14.70 9.12
CA VAL A 78 -5.11 14.65 10.11
C VAL A 78 -6.22 13.73 9.63
N GLU A 79 -6.64 13.89 8.37
CA GLU A 79 -7.75 13.15 7.77
C GLU A 79 -7.50 11.63 7.77
N VAL A 80 -6.24 11.20 7.68
CA VAL A 80 -5.86 9.79 7.69
C VAL A 80 -6.34 9.07 8.96
N TYR A 81 -6.31 9.72 10.11
CA TYR A 81 -6.76 9.13 11.37
C TYR A 81 -8.28 8.96 11.41
N HIS A 82 -9.02 9.93 10.86
CA HIS A 82 -10.46 9.81 10.70
C HIS A 82 -10.81 8.67 9.76
N LYS A 83 -10.21 8.66 8.57
CA LYS A 83 -10.46 7.63 7.55
C LYS A 83 -10.14 6.24 8.07
N ALA A 84 -8.99 6.04 8.72
CA ALA A 84 -8.58 4.74 9.23
C ALA A 84 -9.60 4.14 10.21
N VAL A 85 -10.14 4.97 11.12
CA VAL A 85 -11.14 4.51 12.10
C VAL A 85 -12.53 4.35 11.45
N ASP A 86 -12.96 5.31 10.60
CA ASP A 86 -14.25 5.23 9.89
C ASP A 86 -14.31 3.96 9.02
N TRP A 87 -13.26 3.67 8.26
CA TRP A 87 -13.23 2.50 7.38
C TRP A 87 -13.17 1.19 8.16
N ALA A 88 -12.39 1.15 9.26
CA ALA A 88 -12.33 -0.04 10.11
C ALA A 88 -13.70 -0.40 10.71
N LEU A 89 -14.52 0.60 11.08
CA LEU A 89 -15.88 0.37 11.55
C LEU A 89 -16.85 0.05 10.41
N ARG A 90 -16.80 0.84 9.32
CA ARG A 90 -17.72 0.76 8.18
C ARG A 90 -17.62 -0.57 7.43
N TYR A 91 -16.40 -1.06 7.25
CA TYR A 91 -16.11 -2.27 6.48
C TYR A 91 -15.82 -3.49 7.37
N ASN A 92 -16.05 -3.37 8.69
CA ASN A 92 -15.80 -4.43 9.66
C ASN A 92 -14.35 -4.97 9.60
N GLU A 93 -13.39 -4.07 9.60
CA GLU A 93 -11.95 -4.35 9.49
C GLU A 93 -11.20 -4.19 10.81
N ILE A 94 -11.89 -4.26 11.94
CA ILE A 94 -11.28 -4.47 13.25
C ILE A 94 -11.12 -5.98 13.44
N HIS A 95 -9.90 -6.47 13.27
CA HIS A 95 -9.63 -7.92 13.29
C HIS A 95 -9.28 -8.47 14.66
N LYS A 96 -8.97 -7.59 15.61
CA LYS A 96 -8.67 -7.93 17.02
C LYS A 96 -9.25 -6.88 17.94
N LEU A 97 -9.82 -7.28 19.08
CA LEU A 97 -10.36 -6.32 20.07
C LEU A 97 -9.31 -5.31 20.57
N ALA A 98 -8.03 -5.68 20.55
CA ALA A 98 -6.95 -4.74 20.90
C ALA A 98 -6.87 -3.53 19.94
N GLU A 99 -7.38 -3.65 18.70
CA GLU A 99 -7.40 -2.57 17.71
C GLU A 99 -8.44 -1.48 18.06
N VAL A 100 -9.40 -1.76 18.93
CA VAL A 100 -10.29 -0.73 19.49
C VAL A 100 -9.48 0.34 20.20
N LYS A 101 -8.47 -0.06 20.98
CA LYS A 101 -7.55 0.89 21.63
C LYS A 101 -6.70 1.65 20.59
N ALA A 102 -6.30 1.02 19.51
CA ALA A 102 -5.60 1.68 18.42
C ALA A 102 -6.49 2.76 17.76
N ALA A 103 -7.79 2.46 17.58
CA ALA A 103 -8.76 3.44 17.08
C ALA A 103 -8.91 4.65 18.02
N ASP A 104 -9.01 4.43 19.32
CA ASP A 104 -9.03 5.54 20.29
C ASP A 104 -7.77 6.41 20.21
N GLN A 105 -6.58 5.78 20.08
CA GLN A 105 -5.31 6.49 19.94
C GLN A 105 -5.21 7.26 18.63
N ALA A 106 -5.71 6.68 17.53
CA ALA A 106 -5.77 7.35 16.23
C ALA A 106 -6.65 8.60 16.29
N LEU A 107 -7.86 8.50 16.89
CA LEU A 107 -8.75 9.64 17.06
C LEU A 107 -8.11 10.75 17.92
N ALA A 108 -7.44 10.38 19.01
CA ALA A 108 -6.75 11.32 19.88
C ALA A 108 -5.60 12.05 19.15
N GLU A 109 -4.78 11.34 18.40
CA GLU A 109 -3.69 11.94 17.59
C GLU A 109 -4.26 12.83 16.47
N GLY A 110 -5.33 12.39 15.80
CA GLY A 110 -6.03 13.20 14.80
C GLY A 110 -6.53 14.52 15.36
N LEU A 111 -7.17 14.50 16.53
CA LEU A 111 -7.64 15.71 17.22
C LEU A 111 -6.48 16.65 17.58
N LYS A 112 -5.40 16.11 18.14
CA LYS A 112 -4.20 16.87 18.49
C LYS A 112 -3.60 17.57 17.27
N ARG A 113 -3.50 16.87 16.14
CA ARG A 113 -2.99 17.45 14.89
C ARG A 113 -3.95 18.47 14.29
N ALA A 114 -5.26 18.25 14.36
CA ALA A 114 -6.25 19.23 13.91
C ALA A 114 -6.12 20.56 14.68
N GLU A 115 -5.98 20.50 16.01
CA GLU A 115 -5.78 21.68 16.83
C GLU A 115 -4.46 22.42 16.47
N ALA A 116 -3.38 21.67 16.28
CA ALA A 116 -2.11 22.27 15.85
C ALA A 116 -2.23 22.98 14.50
N LEU A 117 -2.91 22.38 13.52
CA LEU A 117 -3.14 23.02 12.21
C LEU A 117 -4.00 24.29 12.31
N LYS A 118 -4.99 24.34 13.19
CA LYS A 118 -5.77 25.55 13.45
C LYS A 118 -4.90 26.70 13.93
N GLU A 119 -3.84 26.40 14.70
CA GLU A 119 -2.84 27.35 15.15
C GLU A 119 -1.75 27.66 14.12
N GLY A 120 -1.81 27.09 12.92
CA GLY A 120 -0.78 27.24 11.90
C GLY A 120 0.50 26.45 12.18
N LYS A 121 0.42 25.37 12.97
CA LYS A 121 1.55 24.54 13.39
C LYS A 121 1.42 23.12 12.89
N ALA A 122 2.58 22.47 12.61
CA ALA A 122 2.65 21.06 12.21
C ALA A 122 3.91 20.40 12.81
N PRO A 123 3.97 20.22 14.14
CA PRO A 123 5.19 19.76 14.81
C PRO A 123 5.67 18.38 14.37
N TRP A 124 4.76 17.51 13.90
CA TRP A 124 5.13 16.18 13.38
C TRP A 124 6.03 16.22 12.14
N THR A 125 6.05 17.34 11.39
CA THR A 125 6.94 17.50 10.22
C THR A 125 8.41 17.66 10.61
N GLN A 126 8.68 17.99 11.88
CA GLN A 126 10.04 18.13 12.44
C GLN A 126 10.39 17.00 13.41
N GLN A 127 9.49 16.04 13.59
CA GLN A 127 9.67 14.93 14.53
C GLN A 127 10.74 13.97 14.02
N LYS A 128 11.58 13.46 14.95
CA LYS A 128 12.47 12.31 14.73
C LYS A 128 11.76 11.00 15.09
N GLY A 129 12.37 9.89 14.66
CA GLY A 129 11.79 8.56 14.90
C GLY A 129 10.57 8.31 14.03
N LEU A 130 9.53 7.75 14.64
CA LEU A 130 8.33 7.29 13.93
C LEU A 130 7.36 8.44 13.66
N VAL A 131 6.98 8.60 12.39
CA VAL A 131 6.02 9.62 11.95
C VAL A 131 5.03 9.01 10.97
N VAL A 132 3.76 9.03 11.33
CA VAL A 132 2.68 8.73 10.37
C VAL A 132 2.39 9.98 9.56
N ARG A 133 2.40 9.83 8.25
CA ARG A 133 2.10 10.88 7.28
C ARG A 133 1.00 10.40 6.33
N ALA A 134 0.43 11.33 5.60
CA ALA A 134 -0.52 11.01 4.55
C ALA A 134 -0.48 12.06 3.44
N TYR A 135 -0.96 11.66 2.27
CA TYR A 135 -1.12 12.53 1.12
C TYR A 135 -2.49 12.28 0.48
N ARG A 136 -2.90 13.17 -0.41
CA ARG A 136 -4.10 13.00 -1.21
C ARG A 136 -3.73 12.45 -2.58
N SER A 137 -4.21 11.24 -2.87
CA SER A 137 -3.92 10.57 -4.14
C SER A 137 -4.49 11.34 -5.33
N LYS A 138 -3.71 11.45 -6.39
CA LYS A 138 -4.12 12.04 -7.66
C LYS A 138 -5.04 11.14 -8.47
N ILE A 139 -5.10 9.84 -8.13
CA ILE A 139 -5.95 8.87 -8.84
C ILE A 139 -7.42 9.14 -8.54
N ASP A 140 -7.77 9.26 -7.24
CA ASP A 140 -9.16 9.27 -6.78
C ASP A 140 -9.45 10.31 -5.68
N GLY A 141 -8.47 11.13 -5.31
CA GLY A 141 -8.60 12.13 -4.25
C GLY A 141 -8.67 11.53 -2.84
N SER A 142 -8.51 10.23 -2.67
CA SER A 142 -8.51 9.60 -1.35
C SER A 142 -7.24 9.94 -0.56
N VAL A 143 -7.36 9.96 0.76
CA VAL A 143 -6.22 10.14 1.67
C VAL A 143 -5.52 8.80 1.82
N GLN A 144 -4.21 8.74 1.55
CA GLN A 144 -3.41 7.52 1.62
C GLN A 144 -2.31 7.66 2.67
N PRO A 145 -2.18 6.69 3.59
CA PRO A 145 -1.16 6.72 4.64
C PRO A 145 0.20 6.23 4.16
N TYR A 146 1.25 6.78 4.76
CA TYR A 146 2.58 6.20 4.77
C TYR A 146 3.26 6.46 6.12
N GLY A 147 4.25 5.63 6.45
CA GLY A 147 5.06 5.80 7.65
C GLY A 147 6.46 6.29 7.31
N LEU A 148 7.05 7.07 8.19
CA LEU A 148 8.46 7.44 8.13
C LEU A 148 9.18 6.99 9.40
N VAL A 149 10.43 6.61 9.23
CA VAL A 149 11.41 6.50 10.32
C VAL A 149 12.50 7.54 10.04
N ILE A 150 12.48 8.64 10.78
CA ILE A 150 13.43 9.73 10.62
C ILE A 150 14.62 9.49 11.57
N PRO A 151 15.86 9.32 11.07
CA PRO A 151 17.00 9.05 11.93
C PRO A 151 17.35 10.26 12.81
N ASP A 152 17.92 10.02 13.99
CA ASP A 152 18.34 11.09 14.89
C ASP A 152 19.38 12.01 14.25
N SER A 153 20.22 11.47 13.35
CA SER A 153 21.22 12.19 12.59
C SER A 153 20.68 13.17 11.55
N TYR A 154 19.39 13.08 11.19
CA TYR A 154 18.80 13.96 10.17
C TYR A 154 18.75 15.41 10.67
N VAL A 155 19.36 16.33 9.94
CA VAL A 155 19.47 17.76 10.28
C VAL A 155 18.90 18.69 9.19
N GLY A 156 18.07 18.15 8.29
CA GLY A 156 17.49 18.92 7.16
C GLY A 156 18.41 19.00 5.93
N ALA A 157 19.55 18.32 5.94
CA ALA A 157 20.42 18.17 4.76
C ALA A 157 19.97 16.99 3.90
N PRO A 158 20.30 16.96 2.58
CA PRO A 158 19.99 15.85 1.70
C PRO A 158 20.45 14.51 2.28
N VAL A 159 19.53 13.55 2.37
CA VAL A 159 19.75 12.28 3.04
C VAL A 159 19.28 11.12 2.18
N ARG A 160 20.00 9.99 2.24
CA ARG A 160 19.55 8.71 1.67
C ARG A 160 18.17 8.36 2.19
N THR A 161 17.35 7.76 1.32
CA THR A 161 16.02 7.28 1.69
C THR A 161 15.83 5.84 1.21
N ASP A 162 15.43 4.95 2.10
CA ASP A 162 15.05 3.59 1.77
C ASP A 162 13.52 3.50 1.73
N ILE A 163 12.95 3.05 0.61
CA ILE A 163 11.52 2.71 0.53
C ILE A 163 11.39 1.24 0.91
N TRP A 164 10.55 0.96 1.91
CA TRP A 164 10.30 -0.39 2.37
C TRP A 164 8.87 -0.82 2.08
N CYS A 165 8.68 -1.68 1.08
CA CYS A 165 7.41 -2.30 0.75
C CYS A 165 7.14 -3.47 1.71
N HIS A 166 5.95 -3.47 2.33
CA HIS A 166 5.58 -4.47 3.34
C HIS A 166 5.21 -5.83 2.72
N GLY A 167 5.33 -6.89 3.49
CA GLY A 167 4.87 -8.22 3.15
C GLY A 167 3.34 -8.36 3.22
N ARG A 168 2.80 -9.51 2.78
CA ARG A 168 1.37 -9.79 2.86
C ARG A 168 0.89 -9.85 4.31
N GLY A 169 -0.18 -9.14 4.60
CA GLY A 169 -0.86 -9.15 5.89
C GLY A 169 -2.37 -8.99 5.69
N GLU A 170 -3.12 -10.09 5.64
CA GLU A 170 -4.55 -10.07 5.31
C GLU A 170 -5.42 -9.32 6.34
N THR A 171 -4.88 -9.08 7.52
CA THR A 171 -5.50 -8.26 8.58
C THR A 171 -4.81 -6.90 8.76
N LEU A 172 -3.95 -6.50 7.81
CA LEU A 172 -3.30 -5.20 7.83
C LEU A 172 -4.25 -4.15 7.25
N SER A 173 -5.33 -3.86 7.97
CA SER A 173 -6.22 -2.75 7.64
C SER A 173 -5.48 -1.41 7.71
N GLU A 174 -6.06 -0.35 7.17
CA GLU A 174 -5.46 0.98 7.26
C GLU A 174 -5.25 1.43 8.71
N LEU A 175 -6.21 1.11 9.61
CA LEU A 175 -6.07 1.36 11.04
C LEU A 175 -4.88 0.60 11.64
N ALA A 176 -4.75 -0.69 11.32
CA ALA A 176 -3.64 -1.51 11.78
C ALA A 176 -2.29 -1.01 11.24
N PHE A 177 -2.25 -0.56 9.98
CA PHE A 177 -1.05 0.04 9.39
C PHE A 177 -0.65 1.34 10.09
N VAL A 178 -1.59 2.27 10.29
CA VAL A 178 -1.35 3.55 10.98
C VAL A 178 -0.84 3.30 12.40
N ASP A 179 -1.47 2.39 13.14
CA ASP A 179 -1.05 2.02 14.49
C ASP A 179 0.36 1.39 14.50
N GLN A 180 0.64 0.50 13.55
CA GLN A 180 1.96 -0.13 13.42
C GLN A 180 3.04 0.93 13.11
N ARG A 181 2.78 1.85 12.19
CA ARG A 181 3.75 2.90 11.83
C ARG A 181 3.97 3.92 12.95
N ALA A 182 3.00 4.09 13.82
CA ALA A 182 3.17 4.93 15.02
C ALA A 182 4.01 4.27 16.13
N LYS A 183 4.21 2.94 16.10
CA LYS A 183 4.80 2.18 17.23
C LYS A 183 6.04 1.37 16.87
N GLN A 184 6.26 1.08 15.58
CA GLN A 184 7.28 0.13 15.16
C GLN A 184 8.14 0.67 14.02
N VAL A 185 9.45 0.59 14.18
CA VAL A 185 10.42 1.00 13.15
C VAL A 185 10.42 0.08 11.93
N GLY A 186 9.98 -1.17 12.08
CA GLY A 186 10.03 -2.18 11.01
C GLY A 186 11.34 -2.97 11.01
N ASN A 187 11.59 -3.68 9.89
CA ASN A 187 12.71 -4.61 9.77
C ASN A 187 14.04 -3.92 9.44
N VAL A 188 14.00 -2.68 8.97
CA VAL A 188 15.17 -1.93 8.51
C VAL A 188 15.20 -0.57 9.19
N GLN A 189 16.30 -0.27 9.85
CA GLN A 189 16.53 1.00 10.52
C GLN A 189 17.99 1.44 10.34
N PRO A 190 18.37 1.95 9.16
CA PRO A 190 19.68 2.53 8.96
C PRO A 190 19.84 3.80 9.81
N LYS A 191 21.05 4.03 10.35
CA LYS A 191 21.32 5.18 11.23
C LYS A 191 21.36 6.52 10.50
N ASP A 192 21.56 6.47 9.18
CA ASP A 192 21.86 7.62 8.31
C ASP A 192 20.90 7.74 7.11
N ALA A 193 19.76 7.09 7.17
CA ALA A 193 18.76 7.17 6.11
C ALA A 193 17.34 7.30 6.69
N ILE A 194 16.48 7.99 5.98
CA ILE A 194 15.03 7.94 6.20
C ILE A 194 14.51 6.60 5.68
N VAL A 195 13.60 5.97 6.39
CA VAL A 195 12.85 4.82 5.85
C VAL A 195 11.39 5.24 5.61
N LEU A 196 10.94 5.10 4.37
CA LEU A 196 9.57 5.37 3.96
C LEU A 196 8.83 4.05 3.78
N HIS A 197 7.70 3.89 4.46
CA HIS A 197 6.82 2.73 4.39
C HIS A 197 5.51 3.12 3.69
N PRO A 198 5.30 2.85 2.39
CA PRO A 198 4.01 3.07 1.76
C PRO A 198 3.00 2.01 2.24
N TYR A 199 1.73 2.37 2.34
CA TYR A 199 0.65 1.41 2.56
C TYR A 199 0.29 0.68 1.26
N GLY A 200 0.34 1.39 0.12
CA GLY A 200 0.17 0.82 -1.21
C GLY A 200 -1.18 0.13 -1.42
N ARG A 201 -2.22 0.62 -0.77
CA ARG A 201 -3.61 0.11 -0.87
C ARG A 201 -3.76 -1.37 -0.53
N TYR A 202 -3.20 -1.79 0.61
CA TYR A 202 -3.39 -3.13 1.16
C TYR A 202 -2.48 -4.19 0.48
N CYS A 203 -2.98 -5.42 0.29
CA CYS A 203 -2.20 -6.59 -0.14
C CYS A 203 -2.17 -6.77 -1.67
N CYS A 204 -1.76 -5.75 -2.41
CA CYS A 204 -1.68 -5.78 -3.88
C CYS A 204 -0.25 -5.84 -4.45
N ALA A 205 0.77 -6.09 -3.62
CA ALA A 205 2.19 -6.07 -4.00
C ALA A 205 2.62 -4.74 -4.66
N ASN A 206 2.01 -3.63 -4.26
CA ASN A 206 2.17 -2.33 -4.89
C ASN A 206 1.97 -2.38 -6.42
N LYS A 207 0.97 -3.15 -6.89
CA LYS A 207 0.55 -3.16 -8.29
C LYS A 207 -0.57 -2.15 -8.52
N PHE A 208 -0.75 -1.70 -9.77
CA PHE A 208 -1.78 -0.75 -10.19
C PHE A 208 -1.77 0.55 -9.37
N ALA A 209 -2.87 0.88 -8.70
CA ALA A 209 -2.94 2.07 -7.84
C ALA A 209 -1.92 2.04 -6.69
N GLY A 210 -1.55 0.86 -6.18
CA GLY A 210 -0.52 0.72 -5.15
C GLY A 210 0.88 1.08 -5.62
N GLU A 211 1.18 0.94 -6.91
CA GLU A 211 2.42 1.39 -7.53
C GLU A 211 2.49 2.93 -7.51
N ILE A 212 1.45 3.57 -7.98
CA ILE A 212 1.34 5.04 -7.96
C ILE A 212 1.39 5.58 -6.52
N ASP A 213 0.75 4.89 -5.57
CA ASP A 213 0.76 5.29 -4.17
C ASP A 213 2.16 5.32 -3.55
N ALA A 214 3.03 4.37 -3.90
CA ALA A 214 4.42 4.40 -3.41
C ALA A 214 5.20 5.60 -3.98
N LEU A 215 5.00 5.92 -5.25
CA LEU A 215 5.61 7.08 -5.91
C LEU A 215 5.05 8.40 -5.35
N GLU A 216 3.73 8.51 -5.18
CA GLU A 216 3.10 9.69 -4.61
C GLU A 216 3.51 9.93 -3.14
N ALA A 217 3.68 8.85 -2.34
CA ALA A 217 4.20 8.95 -0.98
C ALA A 217 5.62 9.52 -0.96
N LEU A 218 6.49 9.05 -1.88
CA LEU A 218 7.85 9.57 -2.03
C LEU A 218 7.83 11.06 -2.42
N GLU A 219 7.06 11.43 -3.43
CA GLU A 219 6.95 12.81 -3.88
C GLU A 219 6.38 13.73 -2.79
N HIS A 220 5.41 13.23 -2.00
CA HIS A 220 4.92 13.98 -0.85
C HIS A 220 5.97 14.14 0.24
N ALA A 221 6.74 13.09 0.54
CA ALA A 221 7.82 13.17 1.52
C ALA A 221 8.89 14.18 1.12
N LYS A 222 9.28 14.25 -0.17
CA LYS A 222 10.25 15.23 -0.71
C LYS A 222 9.84 16.69 -0.48
N LYS A 223 8.56 17.00 -0.33
CA LYS A 223 8.11 18.36 -0.02
C LYS A 223 8.52 18.82 1.39
N PHE A 224 8.75 17.90 2.32
CA PHE A 224 8.96 18.18 3.74
C PHE A 224 10.33 17.75 4.25
N TYR A 225 10.99 16.84 3.55
CA TYR A 225 12.28 16.28 3.93
C TYR A 225 13.25 16.42 2.77
N ALA A 226 14.48 16.82 3.06
CA ALA A 226 15.55 16.91 2.06
C ALA A 226 16.02 15.48 1.71
N ILE A 227 15.30 14.83 0.80
CA ILE A 227 15.64 13.53 0.25
C ILE A 227 16.64 13.73 -0.88
N ASP A 228 17.70 12.93 -0.89
CA ASP A 228 18.71 12.93 -1.96
C ASP A 228 18.21 11.99 -3.08
N ASP A 229 17.85 12.55 -4.23
CA ASP A 229 17.29 11.82 -5.36
C ASP A 229 18.27 10.78 -5.93
N ASP A 230 19.57 11.01 -5.80
CA ASP A 230 20.61 10.07 -6.25
C ASP A 230 20.87 8.94 -5.25
N ARG A 231 20.20 8.95 -4.09
CA ARG A 231 20.40 7.95 -3.02
C ARG A 231 19.09 7.37 -2.49
N ILE A 232 18.19 6.99 -3.38
CA ILE A 232 16.95 6.30 -3.02
C ILE A 232 17.10 4.81 -3.30
N VAL A 233 16.82 3.97 -2.29
CA VAL A 233 16.91 2.51 -2.37
C VAL A 233 15.53 1.90 -2.29
N MET A 234 15.18 1.05 -3.25
CA MET A 234 13.93 0.30 -3.26
C MET A 234 14.10 -1.05 -2.55
N ARG A 235 13.28 -1.33 -1.55
CA ARG A 235 13.39 -2.54 -0.73
C ARG A 235 12.02 -3.13 -0.39
N GLY A 236 12.02 -4.40 -0.04
CA GLY A 236 10.84 -5.09 0.47
C GLY A 236 11.09 -6.55 0.74
N PHE A 237 10.15 -7.21 1.42
CA PHE A 237 10.24 -8.62 1.73
C PHE A 237 8.93 -9.34 1.42
N SER A 238 9.00 -10.59 0.92
CA SER A 238 7.84 -11.39 0.54
C SER A 238 7.02 -10.65 -0.54
N MET A 239 5.74 -10.36 -0.33
CA MET A 239 4.94 -9.54 -1.22
C MET A 239 5.63 -8.18 -1.53
N GLY A 240 6.28 -7.57 -0.54
CA GLY A 240 7.10 -6.36 -0.74
C GLY A 240 8.37 -6.62 -1.54
N GLY A 241 8.92 -7.83 -1.50
CA GLY A 241 10.01 -8.25 -2.37
C GLY A 241 9.59 -8.32 -3.83
N ALA A 242 8.37 -8.80 -4.11
CA ALA A 242 7.78 -8.76 -5.45
C ALA A 242 7.58 -7.31 -5.93
N ALA A 243 7.13 -6.42 -5.04
CA ALA A 243 7.06 -4.98 -5.33
C ALA A 243 8.45 -4.42 -5.65
N ALA A 244 9.46 -4.73 -4.85
CA ALA A 244 10.83 -4.25 -5.10
C ALA A 244 11.39 -4.71 -6.45
N TRP A 245 11.09 -5.93 -6.89
CA TRP A 245 11.44 -6.42 -8.22
C TRP A 245 10.79 -5.57 -9.32
N GLN A 246 9.47 -5.38 -9.27
CA GLN A 246 8.76 -4.61 -10.31
C GLN A 246 9.22 -3.14 -10.35
N PHE A 247 9.41 -2.50 -9.19
CA PHE A 247 9.91 -1.13 -9.14
C PHE A 247 11.33 -1.02 -9.71
N ALA A 248 12.20 -2.00 -9.42
CA ALA A 248 13.57 -2.02 -9.93
C ALA A 248 13.64 -2.07 -11.46
N VAL A 249 12.68 -2.75 -12.10
CA VAL A 249 12.68 -2.87 -13.57
C VAL A 249 11.80 -1.83 -14.26
N HIS A 250 10.70 -1.37 -13.63
CA HIS A 250 9.81 -0.38 -14.24
C HIS A 250 10.34 1.05 -14.11
N TYR A 251 11.07 1.34 -13.04
CA TYR A 251 11.58 2.68 -12.70
C TYR A 251 13.07 2.62 -12.36
N ALA A 252 13.83 1.89 -13.17
CA ALA A 252 15.26 1.62 -12.92
C ALA A 252 16.11 2.89 -12.76
N ASP A 253 15.65 4.01 -13.31
CA ASP A 253 16.29 5.33 -13.25
C ASP A 253 16.00 6.11 -11.97
N LEU A 254 15.04 5.66 -11.15
CA LEU A 254 14.70 6.33 -9.90
C LEU A 254 15.47 5.78 -8.68
N TRP A 255 16.06 4.61 -8.80
CA TRP A 255 16.67 3.92 -7.66
C TRP A 255 18.17 3.79 -7.82
N CYS A 256 18.94 4.25 -6.84
CA CYS A 256 20.38 4.00 -6.84
C CYS A 256 20.71 2.52 -6.57
N ALA A 257 19.79 1.78 -5.98
CA ALA A 257 19.88 0.33 -5.79
C ALA A 257 18.50 -0.27 -5.45
N ALA A 258 18.35 -1.58 -5.68
CA ALA A 258 17.20 -2.36 -5.24
C ALA A 258 17.63 -3.55 -4.38
N ASN A 259 16.76 -3.92 -3.40
CA ASN A 259 17.02 -5.05 -2.53
C ASN A 259 15.73 -5.87 -2.29
N PRO A 260 15.27 -6.62 -3.29
CA PRO A 260 14.14 -7.53 -3.15
C PRO A 260 14.50 -8.72 -2.28
N GLY A 261 13.69 -8.99 -1.27
CA GLY A 261 13.85 -10.11 -0.35
C GLY A 261 12.72 -11.12 -0.48
N ALA A 262 13.03 -12.39 -0.76
CA ALA A 262 12.09 -13.52 -0.80
C ALA A 262 10.78 -13.21 -1.53
N GLY A 263 10.84 -12.45 -2.62
CA GLY A 263 9.71 -12.04 -3.44
C GLY A 263 9.73 -12.71 -4.79
N PHE A 264 8.57 -12.97 -5.36
CA PHE A 264 8.48 -13.50 -6.73
C PHE A 264 8.75 -12.41 -7.77
N ALA A 265 9.32 -12.79 -8.88
CA ALA A 265 9.56 -11.92 -10.04
C ALA A 265 8.61 -12.20 -11.20
N GLU A 266 7.95 -13.36 -11.20
CA GLU A 266 7.07 -13.85 -12.26
C GLU A 266 5.80 -14.47 -11.68
N THR A 267 4.64 -14.07 -12.21
CA THR A 267 3.33 -14.45 -11.67
C THR A 267 3.04 -15.94 -11.87
N ALA A 268 3.32 -16.50 -13.05
CA ALA A 268 3.07 -17.91 -13.33
C ALA A 268 3.84 -18.83 -12.38
N GLU A 269 5.12 -18.56 -12.15
CA GLU A 269 5.95 -19.33 -11.21
C GLU A 269 5.46 -19.21 -9.77
N PHE A 270 5.02 -18.01 -9.36
CA PHE A 270 4.46 -17.79 -8.03
C PHE A 270 3.17 -18.59 -7.81
N LEU A 271 2.24 -18.54 -8.77
CA LEU A 271 0.98 -19.26 -8.69
C LEU A 271 1.21 -20.78 -8.69
N GLY A 272 2.01 -21.29 -9.61
CA GLY A 272 2.29 -22.72 -9.73
C GLY A 272 3.15 -23.28 -8.58
N GLY A 273 4.25 -22.60 -8.29
CA GLY A 273 5.25 -23.09 -7.32
C GLY A 273 4.87 -22.81 -5.86
N PHE A 274 4.42 -21.61 -5.57
CA PHE A 274 4.12 -21.19 -4.20
C PHE A 274 2.68 -21.48 -3.79
N GLN A 275 1.70 -21.16 -4.65
CA GLN A 275 0.27 -21.37 -4.35
C GLN A 275 -0.25 -22.73 -4.80
N SER A 276 0.52 -23.48 -5.61
CA SER A 276 0.15 -24.79 -6.16
C SER A 276 -1.11 -24.73 -7.05
N GLU A 277 -1.26 -23.63 -7.78
CA GLU A 277 -2.35 -23.45 -8.74
C GLU A 277 -1.99 -24.05 -10.11
N ASP A 278 -2.98 -24.55 -10.83
CA ASP A 278 -2.80 -25.02 -12.20
C ASP A 278 -2.83 -23.83 -13.19
N VAL A 279 -1.66 -23.27 -13.44
CA VAL A 279 -1.50 -22.13 -14.36
C VAL A 279 -1.76 -22.49 -15.84
N SER A 280 -1.84 -23.79 -16.18
CA SER A 280 -2.14 -24.21 -17.54
C SER A 280 -3.56 -23.82 -17.96
N THR A 281 -4.47 -23.74 -17.02
CA THR A 281 -5.88 -23.38 -17.21
C THR A 281 -6.12 -21.89 -17.35
N ALA A 282 -5.10 -21.05 -17.07
CA ALA A 282 -5.20 -19.59 -17.16
C ALA A 282 -5.56 -19.16 -18.60
N SER A 283 -6.52 -18.26 -18.71
CA SER A 283 -6.96 -17.70 -19.98
C SER A 283 -5.85 -16.86 -20.64
N TRP A 284 -5.95 -16.65 -21.96
CA TRP A 284 -4.97 -15.86 -22.71
C TRP A 284 -4.84 -14.43 -22.16
N TYR A 285 -5.95 -13.82 -21.73
CA TYR A 285 -5.93 -12.45 -21.20
C TYR A 285 -5.31 -12.38 -19.78
N GLN A 286 -5.52 -13.40 -18.94
CA GLN A 286 -4.82 -13.49 -17.64
C GLN A 286 -3.31 -13.54 -17.85
N LYS A 287 -2.85 -14.44 -18.74
CA LYS A 287 -1.42 -14.54 -19.08
C LYS A 287 -0.86 -13.22 -19.60
N LYS A 288 -1.63 -12.51 -20.44
CA LYS A 288 -1.22 -11.20 -20.94
C LYS A 288 -1.15 -10.13 -19.85
N LEU A 289 -2.06 -10.15 -18.86
CA LEU A 289 -2.05 -9.22 -17.73
C LEU A 289 -0.89 -9.48 -16.77
N TRP A 290 -0.43 -10.73 -16.60
CA TRP A 290 0.74 -11.03 -15.79
C TRP A 290 1.98 -10.29 -16.28
N HIS A 291 2.20 -10.21 -17.58
CA HIS A 291 3.32 -9.51 -18.21
C HIS A 291 3.41 -8.01 -17.87
N TRP A 292 2.33 -7.40 -17.37
CA TRP A 292 2.41 -6.01 -16.95
C TRP A 292 3.26 -5.82 -15.68
N TYR A 293 3.39 -6.88 -14.88
CA TYR A 293 4.08 -6.82 -13.60
C TYR A 293 5.12 -7.93 -13.40
N ASP A 294 5.34 -8.78 -14.40
CA ASP A 294 6.39 -9.75 -14.35
C ASP A 294 7.73 -9.06 -14.62
N ALA A 295 8.57 -9.01 -13.59
CA ALA A 295 9.85 -8.29 -13.67
C ALA A 295 10.80 -8.89 -14.68
N THR A 296 10.66 -10.19 -14.98
CA THR A 296 11.44 -10.92 -15.99
C THR A 296 11.32 -10.31 -17.38
N ASP A 297 10.16 -9.75 -17.76
CA ASP A 297 9.94 -9.13 -19.06
C ASP A 297 10.79 -7.86 -19.27
N ASN A 298 11.17 -7.19 -18.20
CA ASN A 298 11.94 -5.96 -18.19
C ASN A 298 13.30 -6.10 -17.49
N ALA A 299 13.80 -7.34 -17.32
CA ALA A 299 15.01 -7.62 -16.52
C ALA A 299 16.27 -6.89 -17.05
N LEU A 300 16.34 -6.54 -18.34
CA LEU A 300 17.44 -5.76 -18.88
C LEU A 300 17.58 -4.37 -18.27
N ASN A 301 16.51 -3.80 -17.72
CA ASN A 301 16.53 -2.51 -17.04
C ASN A 301 17.36 -2.54 -15.74
N LEU A 302 17.59 -3.72 -15.15
CA LEU A 302 18.48 -3.89 -13.99
C LEU A 302 19.94 -3.48 -14.26
N GLN A 303 20.33 -3.31 -15.52
CA GLN A 303 21.63 -2.71 -15.84
C GLN A 303 21.76 -1.27 -15.32
N MET A 304 20.64 -0.58 -15.16
CA MET A 304 20.59 0.80 -14.61
C MET A 304 20.39 0.83 -13.09
N CYS A 305 19.93 -0.27 -12.48
CA CYS A 305 19.63 -0.35 -11.07
C CYS A 305 20.39 -1.50 -10.40
N PRO A 306 21.51 -1.26 -9.75
CA PRO A 306 22.25 -2.28 -8.99
C PRO A 306 21.34 -3.01 -8.01
N THR A 307 21.20 -4.32 -8.17
CA THR A 307 20.23 -5.12 -7.42
C THR A 307 20.92 -6.23 -6.63
N ILE A 308 20.58 -6.34 -5.35
CA ILE A 308 20.99 -7.45 -4.49
C ILE A 308 19.73 -8.14 -3.98
N ALA A 309 19.40 -9.28 -4.56
CA ALA A 309 18.30 -10.12 -4.10
C ALA A 309 18.76 -11.06 -2.99
N TYR A 310 17.83 -11.46 -2.12
CA TYR A 310 18.10 -12.48 -1.09
C TYR A 310 16.86 -13.32 -0.81
N SER A 311 17.10 -14.59 -0.46
CA SER A 311 16.06 -15.53 -0.07
C SER A 311 16.65 -16.59 0.84
N GLY A 312 15.80 -17.34 1.56
CA GLY A 312 16.22 -18.52 2.33
C GLY A 312 16.48 -19.70 1.41
N GLU A 313 17.39 -20.60 1.79
CA GLU A 313 17.75 -21.81 1.02
C GLU A 313 16.57 -22.71 0.70
N ILE A 314 15.56 -22.74 1.57
CA ILE A 314 14.35 -23.57 1.44
C ILE A 314 13.12 -22.75 1.06
N ASP A 315 13.27 -21.47 0.75
CA ASP A 315 12.17 -20.62 0.37
C ASP A 315 11.63 -21.02 -1.01
N LYS A 316 10.31 -21.16 -1.12
CA LYS A 316 9.67 -21.50 -2.40
C LYS A 316 9.72 -20.38 -3.44
N GLN A 317 10.09 -19.17 -3.05
CA GLN A 317 10.26 -18.02 -3.94
C GLN A 317 11.73 -17.71 -4.25
N LYS A 318 12.67 -18.58 -3.89
CA LYS A 318 14.10 -18.34 -4.06
C LYS A 318 14.52 -18.20 -5.53
N GLN A 319 13.80 -18.84 -6.48
CA GLN A 319 14.10 -18.78 -7.91
C GLN A 319 14.17 -17.32 -8.44
N ALA A 320 13.45 -16.38 -7.82
CA ALA A 320 13.53 -14.98 -8.21
C ALA A 320 14.86 -14.31 -7.78
N ALA A 321 15.57 -14.89 -6.81
CA ALA A 321 16.87 -14.40 -6.37
C ALA A 321 18.02 -15.14 -7.08
N ASP A 322 17.81 -16.42 -7.44
CA ASP A 322 18.75 -17.25 -8.21
C ASP A 322 18.83 -16.79 -9.67
#